data_18eab9c7b29e0b684f05865d7f822a47
#
_entry.id   18eab9c7b29e0b684f05865d7f822a47
#
_cell.length_a   1.000
_cell.length_b   1.000
_cell.length_c   1.000
_cell.angle_alpha   90.00
_cell.angle_beta   90.00
_cell.angle_gamma   90.00
#
_symmetry.space_group_name_H-M   'P 1'
#
loop_
_entity.id
_entity.type
_entity.pdbx_description
1 polymer ?
#
loop_
_entity_poly.entity_id
_entity_poly.type
_entity_poly.pdbx_seq_one_letter_code
_entity_poly.pdbx_strand_id
1 'polypeptide(L)'
;MGQNSGLLSSLTDWNSTLAGYADSISTGVVMPVALTLLALFMILELYNATQRIAMNGSSNAFTIQQIALVMMKIVVCRWAVVHTTEILNALFEIASTVTVGISGYVGSGEVNTTVDIENAIAALPGGIGNMPVALELMVVGWMLRIVNIVVNTIVAARFIELYVYNAMASLSIATLCYQELHGIAVNFLKSYLAVALQGAVLYLVIGFYPALAGSLGTGGSITEQAWAMLGQSVILLVAVFMSGKFTKAITNAMT
;
A
#
# COMPACT_ATOMS: atom_id res chain seq x y z
N MET A 1 -11.96 -17.32 -1.95
CA MET A 1 -11.22 -16.57 -0.92
C MET A 1 -11.84 -15.19 -0.88
N GLY A 2 -12.40 -14.79 0.27
CA GLY A 2 -13.07 -13.49 0.43
C GLY A 2 -12.09 -12.33 0.23
N GLN A 3 -12.53 -11.26 -0.41
CA GLN A 3 -11.74 -10.05 -0.69
C GLN A 3 -11.09 -9.46 0.57
N ASN A 4 -11.72 -9.62 1.73
CA ASN A 4 -11.27 -9.07 3.00
C ASN A 4 -10.08 -9.82 3.61
N SER A 5 -9.93 -11.11 3.36
CA SER A 5 -8.79 -11.89 3.86
C SER A 5 -7.46 -11.44 3.24
N GLY A 6 -7.47 -11.02 1.96
CA GLY A 6 -6.28 -10.52 1.29
C GLY A 6 -5.76 -9.18 1.83
N LEU A 7 -6.64 -8.27 2.27
CA LEU A 7 -6.25 -6.96 2.80
C LEU A 7 -5.66 -7.03 4.22
N LEU A 8 -6.01 -8.07 4.99
CA LEU A 8 -5.53 -8.32 6.35
C LEU A 8 -4.30 -9.24 6.38
N SER A 9 -3.90 -9.83 5.26
CA SER A 9 -2.75 -10.73 5.17
C SER A 9 -1.43 -9.99 5.34
N SER A 10 -0.45 -10.64 5.99
CA SER A 10 0.93 -10.17 5.93
C SER A 10 1.50 -10.33 4.51
N LEU A 11 2.63 -9.67 4.23
CA LEU A 11 3.31 -9.82 2.93
C LEU A 11 3.68 -11.28 2.64
N THR A 12 4.14 -12.01 3.64
CA THR A 12 4.51 -13.43 3.52
C THR A 12 3.31 -14.34 3.34
N ASP A 13 2.19 -14.03 4.00
CA ASP A 13 0.97 -14.84 3.95
C ASP A 13 0.22 -14.66 2.62
N TRP A 14 0.29 -13.46 2.01
CA TRP A 14 -0.37 -13.20 0.73
C TRP A 14 0.27 -14.02 -0.40
N ASN A 15 1.61 -14.01 -0.50
CA ASN A 15 2.34 -14.85 -1.45
C ASN A 15 3.79 -15.07 -1.00
N SER A 16 4.05 -16.21 -0.38
CA SER A 16 5.38 -16.58 0.13
C SER A 16 6.45 -16.69 -0.95
N THR A 17 6.06 -17.09 -2.16
CA THR A 17 6.99 -17.20 -3.30
C THR A 17 7.49 -15.84 -3.75
N LEU A 18 6.58 -14.86 -3.91
CA LEU A 18 6.96 -13.49 -4.29
C LEU A 18 7.76 -12.80 -3.18
N ALA A 19 7.39 -13.01 -1.92
CA ALA A 19 8.15 -12.53 -0.77
C ALA A 19 9.58 -13.09 -0.79
N GLY A 20 9.74 -14.39 -1.05
CA GLY A 20 11.06 -15.04 -1.15
C GLY A 20 11.89 -14.52 -2.34
N TYR A 21 11.28 -14.24 -3.49
CA TYR A 21 11.99 -13.61 -4.61
C TYR A 21 12.43 -12.18 -4.29
N ALA A 22 11.57 -11.36 -3.68
CA ALA A 22 11.92 -10.00 -3.29
C ALA A 22 13.08 -9.98 -2.30
N ASP A 23 13.07 -10.86 -1.30
CA ASP A 23 14.15 -10.99 -0.33
C ASP A 23 15.45 -11.49 -0.96
N SER A 24 15.39 -12.48 -1.83
CA SER A 24 16.57 -13.00 -2.56
C SER A 24 17.20 -11.94 -3.46
N ILE A 25 16.39 -11.11 -4.14
CA ILE A 25 16.88 -9.99 -4.96
C ILE A 25 17.48 -8.90 -4.06
N SER A 26 16.81 -8.56 -2.97
CA SER A 26 17.27 -7.56 -2.01
C SER A 26 18.64 -7.94 -1.42
N THR A 27 18.77 -9.15 -0.89
CA THR A 27 19.99 -9.62 -0.20
C THR A 27 21.11 -10.00 -1.17
N GLY A 28 20.78 -10.65 -2.29
CA GLY A 28 21.78 -11.19 -3.22
C GLY A 28 22.34 -10.18 -4.20
N VAL A 29 21.54 -9.19 -4.62
CA VAL A 29 21.91 -8.24 -5.68
C VAL A 29 21.92 -6.80 -5.17
N VAL A 30 20.85 -6.33 -4.57
CA VAL A 30 20.67 -4.92 -4.25
C VAL A 30 21.51 -4.49 -3.05
N MET A 31 21.55 -5.29 -2.00
CA MET A 31 22.31 -4.99 -0.78
C MET A 31 23.82 -4.83 -1.02
N PRO A 32 24.53 -5.69 -1.78
CA PRO A 32 25.95 -5.47 -2.08
C PRO A 32 26.20 -4.16 -2.81
N VAL A 33 25.33 -3.81 -3.78
CA VAL A 33 25.42 -2.53 -4.51
C VAL A 33 25.14 -1.35 -3.56
N ALA A 34 24.13 -1.47 -2.70
CA ALA A 34 23.80 -0.44 -1.73
C ALA A 34 24.93 -0.21 -0.72
N LEU A 35 25.62 -1.27 -0.26
CA LEU A 35 26.78 -1.14 0.62
C LEU A 35 27.96 -0.46 -0.07
N THR A 36 28.18 -0.72 -1.36
CA THR A 36 29.21 -0.05 -2.15
C THR A 36 28.92 1.45 -2.29
N LEU A 37 27.67 1.80 -2.61
CA LEU A 37 27.22 3.19 -2.66
C LEU A 37 27.29 3.86 -1.29
N LEU A 38 26.91 3.17 -0.25
CA LEU A 38 27.04 3.67 1.13
C LEU A 38 28.49 4.01 1.45
N ALA A 39 29.46 3.15 1.09
CA ALA A 39 30.87 3.42 1.31
C ALA A 39 31.33 4.70 0.58
N LEU A 40 30.87 4.93 -0.65
CA LEU A 40 31.14 6.14 -1.40
C LEU A 40 30.53 7.38 -0.70
N PHE A 41 29.28 7.31 -0.28
CA PHE A 41 28.61 8.39 0.45
C PHE A 41 29.28 8.68 1.80
N MET A 42 29.80 7.68 2.49
CA MET A 42 30.59 7.85 3.72
C MET A 42 31.85 8.65 3.48
N ILE A 43 32.58 8.37 2.39
CA ILE A 43 33.80 9.12 2.02
C ILE A 43 33.45 10.59 1.73
N LEU A 44 32.36 10.84 1.01
CA LEU A 44 31.89 12.20 0.73
C LEU A 44 31.48 12.94 2.01
N GLU A 45 30.81 12.28 2.93
CA GLU A 45 30.39 12.89 4.22
C GLU A 45 31.59 13.19 5.10
N LEU A 46 32.60 12.30 5.16
CA LEU A 46 33.87 12.57 5.85
C LEU A 46 34.59 13.77 5.23
N TYR A 47 34.64 13.84 3.89
CA TYR A 47 35.23 14.98 3.21
C TYR A 47 34.53 16.29 3.57
N ASN A 48 33.20 16.32 3.55
CA ASN A 48 32.40 17.48 3.96
C ASN A 48 32.65 17.85 5.43
N ALA A 49 32.77 16.87 6.31
CA ALA A 49 33.06 17.11 7.72
C ALA A 49 34.45 17.73 7.93
N THR A 50 35.47 17.24 7.22
CA THR A 50 36.83 17.82 7.28
C THR A 50 36.89 19.25 6.76
N GLN A 51 36.16 19.53 5.67
CA GLN A 51 36.01 20.89 5.13
C GLN A 51 35.39 21.86 6.19
N ARG A 52 34.32 21.45 6.85
CA ARG A 52 33.66 22.24 7.89
C ARG A 52 34.58 22.51 9.08
N ILE A 53 35.39 21.53 9.49
CA ILE A 53 36.39 21.68 10.56
C ILE A 53 37.46 22.68 10.12
N ALA A 54 37.97 22.57 8.88
CA ALA A 54 38.99 23.48 8.36
C ALA A 54 38.50 24.94 8.27
N MET A 55 37.25 25.17 7.89
CA MET A 55 36.66 26.50 7.75
C MET A 55 36.39 27.18 9.10
N ASN A 56 36.05 26.41 10.15
CA ASN A 56 35.62 26.98 11.44
C ASN A 56 36.79 27.25 12.43
N GLY A 57 38.05 26.95 12.09
CA GLY A 57 39.25 27.25 12.90
C GLY A 57 39.18 26.76 14.35
N SER A 58 38.58 25.58 14.57
CA SER A 58 37.99 25.21 15.85
C SER A 58 38.99 24.55 16.84
N SER A 59 38.63 24.62 18.11
CA SER A 59 39.33 23.94 19.21
C SER A 59 39.33 22.41 19.01
N ASN A 60 40.35 21.73 19.51
CA ASN A 60 40.49 20.26 19.41
C ASN A 60 39.24 19.47 19.91
N ALA A 61 38.54 20.00 20.92
CA ALA A 61 37.32 19.40 21.44
C ALA A 61 36.18 19.40 20.42
N PHE A 62 35.98 20.46 19.66
CA PHE A 62 34.94 20.55 18.62
C PHE A 62 35.26 19.61 17.46
N THR A 63 36.52 19.49 17.07
CA THR A 63 36.97 18.58 16.02
C THR A 63 36.67 17.12 16.38
N ILE A 64 36.97 16.69 17.61
CA ILE A 64 36.70 15.35 18.10
C ILE A 64 35.18 15.04 18.09
N GLN A 65 34.39 16.02 18.58
CA GLN A 65 32.92 15.85 18.59
C GLN A 65 32.34 15.71 17.18
N GLN A 66 32.78 16.49 16.20
CA GLN A 66 32.31 16.38 14.81
C GLN A 66 32.67 15.02 14.17
N ILE A 67 33.89 14.53 14.37
CA ILE A 67 34.33 13.23 13.88
C ILE A 67 33.49 12.13 14.53
N ALA A 68 33.27 12.17 15.84
CA ALA A 68 32.45 11.19 16.55
C ALA A 68 31.00 11.14 16.03
N LEU A 69 30.39 12.29 15.74
CA LEU A 69 29.05 12.35 15.16
C LEU A 69 28.99 11.72 13.77
N VAL A 70 29.99 11.99 12.92
CA VAL A 70 30.05 11.38 11.58
C VAL A 70 30.24 9.87 11.69
N MET A 71 31.11 9.38 12.57
CA MET A 71 31.31 7.94 12.80
C MET A 71 30.02 7.27 13.30
N MET A 72 29.31 7.89 14.25
CA MET A 72 28.02 7.38 14.72
C MET A 72 27.00 7.29 13.58
N LYS A 73 26.90 8.34 12.76
CA LYS A 73 26.02 8.37 11.58
C LYS A 73 26.32 7.23 10.60
N ILE A 74 27.61 6.97 10.35
CA ILE A 74 28.09 5.87 9.50
C ILE A 74 27.61 4.52 10.03
N VAL A 75 27.77 4.25 11.33
CA VAL A 75 27.36 3.00 11.95
C VAL A 75 25.86 2.80 11.85
N VAL A 76 25.08 3.84 12.16
CA VAL A 76 23.60 3.81 12.08
C VAL A 76 23.14 3.56 10.63
N CYS A 77 23.71 4.26 9.65
CA CYS A 77 23.35 4.08 8.25
C CYS A 77 23.69 2.67 7.75
N ARG A 78 24.86 2.12 8.12
CA ARG A 78 25.22 0.74 7.78
C ARG A 78 24.24 -0.26 8.38
N TRP A 79 23.90 -0.08 9.66
CA TRP A 79 22.91 -0.92 10.34
C TRP A 79 21.56 -0.85 9.61
N ALA A 80 21.09 0.36 9.24
CA ALA A 80 19.83 0.55 8.53
C ALA A 80 19.82 -0.13 7.15
N VAL A 81 20.92 -0.10 6.39
CA VAL A 81 21.02 -0.77 5.08
C VAL A 81 20.99 -2.28 5.24
N VAL A 82 21.68 -2.84 6.25
CA VAL A 82 21.71 -4.31 6.49
C VAL A 82 20.35 -4.81 6.97
N HIS A 83 19.65 -4.06 7.84
CA HIS A 83 18.34 -4.43 8.40
C HIS A 83 17.15 -3.78 7.66
N THR A 84 17.33 -3.41 6.41
CA THR A 84 16.31 -2.73 5.61
C THR A 84 15.00 -3.51 5.53
N THR A 85 15.06 -4.81 5.27
CA THR A 85 13.87 -5.68 5.16
C THR A 85 13.10 -5.73 6.48
N GLU A 86 13.80 -5.80 7.60
CA GLU A 86 13.19 -5.79 8.94
C GLU A 86 12.49 -4.46 9.23
N ILE A 87 13.13 -3.34 8.87
CA ILE A 87 12.56 -1.99 9.03
C ILE A 87 11.28 -1.85 8.21
N LEU A 88 11.28 -2.30 6.95
CA LEU A 88 10.11 -2.23 6.08
C LEU A 88 8.98 -3.15 6.54
N ASN A 89 9.32 -4.36 7.01
CA ASN A 89 8.33 -5.27 7.58
C ASN A 89 7.69 -4.67 8.84
N ALA A 90 8.45 -4.04 9.72
CA ALA A 90 7.92 -3.35 10.88
C ALA A 90 6.98 -2.19 10.50
N LEU A 91 7.34 -1.39 9.46
CA LEU A 91 6.46 -0.35 8.94
C LEU A 91 5.17 -0.90 8.34
N PHE A 92 5.27 -2.04 7.62
CA PHE A 92 4.09 -2.71 7.09
C PHE A 92 3.19 -3.26 8.21
N GLU A 93 3.77 -3.82 9.27
CA GLU A 93 3.03 -4.33 10.43
C GLU A 93 2.27 -3.22 11.16
N ILE A 94 2.87 -2.04 11.30
CA ILE A 94 2.17 -0.85 11.83
C ILE A 94 0.97 -0.51 10.95
N ALA A 95 1.13 -0.47 9.62
CA ALA A 95 0.03 -0.19 8.70
C ALA A 95 -1.06 -1.29 8.74
N SER A 96 -0.66 -2.55 8.86
CA SER A 96 -1.56 -3.70 9.04
C SER A 96 -2.34 -3.61 10.34
N THR A 97 -1.70 -3.23 11.45
CA THR A 97 -2.36 -3.02 12.75
C THR A 97 -3.45 -1.95 12.66
N VAL A 98 -3.19 -0.86 11.92
CA VAL A 98 -4.21 0.16 11.64
C VAL A 98 -5.38 -0.45 10.86
N THR A 99 -5.10 -1.27 9.85
CA THR A 99 -6.14 -1.94 9.04
C THR A 99 -7.00 -2.88 9.90
N VAL A 100 -6.36 -3.67 10.75
CA VAL A 100 -7.04 -4.57 11.71
C VAL A 100 -7.87 -3.77 12.72
N GLY A 101 -7.34 -2.66 13.24
CA GLY A 101 -8.09 -1.77 14.12
C GLY A 101 -9.38 -1.24 13.47
N ILE A 102 -9.28 -0.80 12.22
CA ILE A 102 -10.44 -0.33 11.43
C ILE A 102 -11.45 -1.46 11.22
N SER A 103 -11.00 -2.68 10.95
CA SER A 103 -11.89 -3.83 10.72
C SER A 103 -12.77 -4.16 11.91
N GLY A 104 -12.32 -3.88 13.13
CA GLY A 104 -13.11 -4.05 14.35
C GLY A 104 -14.30 -3.08 14.46
N TYR A 105 -14.23 -1.90 13.84
CA TYR A 105 -15.32 -0.91 13.85
C TYR A 105 -16.26 -1.03 12.66
N VAL A 106 -15.74 -1.36 11.50
CA VAL A 106 -16.51 -1.39 10.24
C VAL A 106 -17.17 -2.75 10.02
N GLY A 107 -16.74 -3.77 10.78
CA GLY A 107 -17.20 -5.15 10.62
C GLY A 107 -16.57 -5.81 9.40
N SER A 108 -16.78 -7.11 9.24
CA SER A 108 -16.40 -7.86 8.04
C SER A 108 -17.40 -7.56 6.91
N GLY A 109 -17.41 -6.31 6.44
CA GLY A 109 -18.21 -5.94 5.28
C GLY A 109 -17.70 -6.72 4.07
N GLU A 110 -18.17 -7.96 3.90
CA GLU A 110 -18.06 -8.61 2.61
C GLU A 110 -18.83 -7.74 1.64
N VAL A 111 -18.12 -7.19 0.67
CA VAL A 111 -18.80 -6.66 -0.52
C VAL A 111 -19.37 -7.88 -1.23
N ASN A 112 -20.53 -8.34 -0.78
CA ASN A 112 -21.34 -9.27 -1.53
C ASN A 112 -21.89 -8.53 -2.75
N THR A 113 -20.98 -8.20 -3.68
CA THR A 113 -21.31 -7.74 -5.02
C THR A 113 -21.86 -8.86 -5.88
N THR A 114 -21.69 -10.10 -5.45
CA THR A 114 -22.49 -11.23 -5.92
C THR A 114 -23.84 -11.20 -5.19
N VAL A 115 -24.59 -10.12 -5.38
CA VAL A 115 -26.04 -10.27 -5.21
C VAL A 115 -26.39 -11.50 -6.02
N ASP A 116 -27.25 -12.32 -5.44
CA ASP A 116 -27.87 -13.47 -6.08
C ASP A 116 -28.68 -13.09 -7.33
N ILE A 117 -28.00 -12.41 -8.29
CA ILE A 117 -28.61 -12.07 -9.59
C ILE A 117 -28.99 -13.36 -10.29
N GLU A 118 -28.20 -14.43 -10.13
CA GLU A 118 -28.55 -15.75 -10.63
C GLU A 118 -29.82 -16.28 -9.96
N ASN A 119 -29.95 -16.10 -8.63
CA ASN A 119 -31.16 -16.45 -7.90
C ASN A 119 -32.33 -15.50 -8.21
N ALA A 120 -32.06 -14.22 -8.41
CA ALA A 120 -33.08 -13.24 -8.83
C ALA A 120 -33.61 -13.55 -10.23
N ILE A 121 -32.74 -13.95 -11.17
CA ILE A 121 -33.13 -14.40 -12.51
C ILE A 121 -33.91 -15.71 -12.43
N ALA A 122 -33.48 -16.67 -11.62
CA ALA A 122 -34.17 -17.95 -11.42
C ALA A 122 -35.55 -17.81 -10.73
N ALA A 123 -35.71 -16.77 -9.90
CA ALA A 123 -36.98 -16.47 -9.22
C ALA A 123 -38.00 -15.73 -10.13
N LEU A 124 -37.61 -15.29 -11.33
CA LEU A 124 -38.55 -14.67 -12.26
C LEU A 124 -39.56 -15.71 -12.78
N PRO A 125 -40.86 -15.40 -12.74
CA PRO A 125 -41.87 -16.30 -13.32
C PRO A 125 -41.55 -16.55 -14.78
N GLY A 126 -41.53 -17.84 -15.18
CA GLY A 126 -41.26 -18.21 -16.55
C GLY A 126 -42.35 -17.67 -17.50
N GLY A 127 -41.96 -16.75 -18.40
CA GLY A 127 -42.83 -16.20 -19.42
C GLY A 127 -42.08 -15.23 -20.33
N ILE A 128 -42.51 -15.14 -21.60
CA ILE A 128 -41.90 -14.26 -22.63
C ILE A 128 -41.93 -12.78 -22.19
N GLY A 129 -42.89 -12.37 -21.33
CA GLY A 129 -42.99 -11.01 -20.80
C GLY A 129 -41.85 -10.60 -19.85
N ASN A 130 -41.14 -11.54 -19.23
CA ASN A 130 -40.03 -11.27 -18.29
C ASN A 130 -38.66 -11.34 -18.96
N MET A 131 -38.57 -11.63 -20.23
CA MET A 131 -37.35 -11.73 -21.01
C MET A 131 -36.53 -10.42 -21.01
N PRO A 132 -37.12 -9.21 -21.12
CA PRO A 132 -36.39 -7.95 -21.04
C PRO A 132 -35.74 -7.74 -19.65
N VAL A 133 -36.47 -8.07 -18.58
CA VAL A 133 -36.01 -7.97 -17.20
C VAL A 133 -34.83 -8.93 -16.95
N ALA A 134 -34.90 -10.14 -17.45
CA ALA A 134 -33.80 -11.11 -17.35
C ALA A 134 -32.53 -10.65 -18.08
N LEU A 135 -32.67 -10.07 -19.28
CA LEU A 135 -31.54 -9.50 -20.03
C LEU A 135 -30.92 -8.31 -19.27
N GLU A 136 -31.73 -7.42 -18.71
CA GLU A 136 -31.28 -6.28 -17.93
C GLU A 136 -30.50 -6.72 -16.69
N LEU A 137 -31.00 -7.68 -15.92
CA LEU A 137 -30.30 -8.28 -14.78
C LEU A 137 -29.00 -8.98 -15.20
N MET A 138 -28.96 -9.63 -16.35
CA MET A 138 -27.77 -10.26 -16.89
C MET A 138 -26.67 -9.22 -17.20
N VAL A 139 -27.01 -8.09 -17.81
CA VAL A 139 -26.07 -7.00 -18.09
C VAL A 139 -25.51 -6.41 -16.79
N VAL A 140 -26.38 -6.15 -15.80
CA VAL A 140 -25.97 -5.69 -14.47
C VAL A 140 -25.01 -6.68 -13.81
N GLY A 141 -25.32 -7.99 -13.87
CA GLY A 141 -24.46 -9.05 -13.34
C GLY A 141 -23.07 -9.09 -13.98
N TRP A 142 -22.99 -8.92 -15.29
CA TRP A 142 -21.72 -8.83 -16.01
C TRP A 142 -20.90 -7.61 -15.56
N MET A 143 -21.53 -6.45 -15.43
CA MET A 143 -20.86 -5.23 -14.96
C MET A 143 -20.33 -5.38 -13.53
N LEU A 144 -21.11 -5.99 -12.62
CA LEU A 144 -20.67 -6.26 -11.25
C LEU A 144 -19.47 -7.23 -11.21
N ARG A 145 -19.42 -8.23 -12.07
CA ARG A 145 -18.25 -9.12 -12.20
C ARG A 145 -17.01 -8.36 -12.66
N ILE A 146 -17.14 -7.43 -13.61
CA ILE A 146 -16.02 -6.59 -14.07
C ILE A 146 -15.52 -5.72 -12.91
N VAL A 147 -16.41 -5.05 -12.16
CA VAL A 147 -16.05 -4.25 -10.99
C VAL A 147 -15.26 -5.08 -9.98
N ASN A 148 -15.72 -6.30 -9.70
CA ASN A 148 -15.07 -7.21 -8.76
C ASN A 148 -13.65 -7.60 -9.21
N ILE A 149 -13.47 -7.91 -10.49
CA ILE A 149 -12.15 -8.21 -11.09
C ILE A 149 -11.22 -7.02 -10.95
N VAL A 150 -11.70 -5.80 -11.24
CA VAL A 150 -10.89 -4.58 -11.14
C VAL A 150 -10.46 -4.31 -9.69
N VAL A 151 -11.37 -4.43 -8.72
CA VAL A 151 -11.03 -4.27 -7.29
C VAL A 151 -9.97 -5.27 -6.86
N ASN A 152 -10.14 -6.55 -7.20
CA ASN A 152 -9.14 -7.58 -6.89
C ASN A 152 -7.77 -7.30 -7.55
N THR A 153 -7.78 -6.81 -8.78
CA THR A 153 -6.56 -6.44 -9.49
C THR A 153 -5.83 -5.29 -8.80
N ILE A 154 -6.55 -4.28 -8.30
CA ILE A 154 -5.95 -3.15 -7.58
C ILE A 154 -5.33 -3.60 -6.26
N VAL A 155 -6.01 -4.50 -5.53
CA VAL A 155 -5.45 -5.09 -4.31
C VAL A 155 -4.17 -5.88 -4.60
N ALA A 156 -4.17 -6.71 -5.65
CA ALA A 156 -2.99 -7.46 -6.06
C ALA A 156 -1.84 -6.54 -6.52
N ALA A 157 -2.14 -5.49 -7.28
CA ALA A 157 -1.15 -4.53 -7.75
C ALA A 157 -0.45 -3.82 -6.58
N ARG A 158 -1.18 -3.48 -5.51
CA ARG A 158 -0.60 -2.92 -4.28
C ARG A 158 0.44 -3.85 -3.65
N PHE A 159 0.15 -5.15 -3.54
CA PHE A 159 1.10 -6.11 -2.99
C PHE A 159 2.34 -6.24 -3.86
N ILE A 160 2.17 -6.28 -5.18
CA ILE A 160 3.31 -6.29 -6.12
C ILE A 160 4.17 -5.05 -5.93
N GLU A 161 3.56 -3.86 -5.79
CA GLU A 161 4.27 -2.62 -5.52
C GLU A 161 5.09 -2.70 -4.22
N LEU A 162 4.53 -3.24 -3.13
CA LEU A 162 5.23 -3.45 -1.86
C LEU A 162 6.42 -4.41 -1.99
N TYR A 163 6.30 -5.50 -2.77
CA TYR A 163 7.44 -6.40 -3.02
C TYR A 163 8.55 -5.71 -3.82
N VAL A 164 8.19 -4.88 -4.81
CA VAL A 164 9.17 -4.09 -5.55
C VAL A 164 9.89 -3.09 -4.64
N TYR A 165 9.16 -2.41 -3.75
CA TYR A 165 9.78 -1.55 -2.74
C TYR A 165 10.72 -2.34 -1.83
N ASN A 166 10.33 -3.51 -1.31
CA ASN A 166 11.18 -4.35 -0.48
C ASN A 166 12.45 -4.81 -1.21
N ALA A 167 12.34 -5.18 -2.49
CA ALA A 167 13.49 -5.61 -3.27
C ALA A 167 14.52 -4.49 -3.49
N MET A 168 14.07 -3.23 -3.66
CA MET A 168 14.95 -2.09 -4.00
C MET A 168 15.31 -1.19 -2.81
N ALA A 169 14.80 -1.48 -1.63
CA ALA A 169 14.84 -0.60 -0.47
C ALA A 169 16.26 -0.27 0.00
N SER A 170 17.16 -1.24 0.04
CA SER A 170 18.54 -1.06 0.52
C SER A 170 19.28 0.03 -0.24
N LEU A 171 19.00 0.18 -1.55
CA LEU A 171 19.60 1.22 -2.39
C LEU A 171 19.15 2.63 -1.96
N SER A 172 17.84 2.79 -1.73
CA SER A 172 17.29 4.08 -1.29
C SER A 172 17.73 4.43 0.13
N ILE A 173 17.79 3.45 1.04
CA ILE A 173 18.22 3.67 2.43
C ILE A 173 19.72 4.01 2.52
N ALA A 174 20.56 3.53 1.59
CA ALA A 174 21.96 3.91 1.54
C ALA A 174 22.16 5.44 1.39
N THR A 175 21.22 6.15 0.76
CA THR A 175 21.29 7.61 0.61
C THR A 175 21.07 8.40 1.90
N LEU A 176 20.60 7.76 2.99
CA LEU A 176 20.44 8.40 4.31
C LEU A 176 21.76 8.99 4.85
N CYS A 177 22.89 8.37 4.49
CA CYS A 177 24.19 8.76 5.01
C CYS A 177 24.65 10.11 4.50
N TYR A 178 24.32 10.47 3.27
CA TYR A 178 24.76 11.70 2.65
C TYR A 178 23.70 12.79 2.74
N GLN A 179 24.08 13.96 3.32
CA GLN A 179 23.14 15.02 3.66
C GLN A 179 22.37 15.57 2.46
N GLU A 180 23.01 15.67 1.28
CA GLU A 180 22.35 16.19 0.08
C GLU A 180 21.34 15.20 -0.54
N LEU A 181 21.54 13.89 -0.35
CA LEU A 181 20.69 12.84 -0.89
C LEU A 181 19.71 12.25 0.15
N HIS A 182 19.77 12.69 1.41
CA HIS A 182 18.89 12.22 2.48
C HIS A 182 17.41 12.28 2.11
N GLY A 183 17.00 13.29 1.33
CA GLY A 183 15.63 13.43 0.85
C GLY A 183 15.13 12.25 0.02
N ILE A 184 16.02 11.52 -0.68
CA ILE A 184 15.65 10.34 -1.48
C ILE A 184 15.16 9.22 -0.57
N ALA A 185 15.90 8.91 0.48
CA ALA A 185 15.53 7.87 1.43
C ALA A 185 14.24 8.22 2.20
N VAL A 186 14.10 9.49 2.63
CA VAL A 186 12.89 9.95 3.31
C VAL A 186 11.67 9.84 2.40
N ASN A 187 11.77 10.29 1.14
CA ASN A 187 10.68 10.18 0.18
C ASN A 187 10.34 8.72 -0.16
N PHE A 188 11.34 7.85 -0.21
CA PHE A 188 11.14 6.43 -0.40
C PHE A 188 10.34 5.82 0.76
N LEU A 189 10.72 6.08 2.01
CA LEU A 189 10.01 5.59 3.19
C LEU A 189 8.57 6.12 3.27
N LYS A 190 8.35 7.40 2.91
CA LYS A 190 7.01 7.98 2.80
C LYS A 190 6.17 7.29 1.72
N SER A 191 6.76 7.02 0.56
CA SER A 191 6.07 6.31 -0.53
C SER A 191 5.73 4.88 -0.14
N TYR A 192 6.65 4.17 0.51
CA TYR A 192 6.39 2.82 1.03
C TYR A 192 5.25 2.83 2.05
N LEU A 193 5.29 3.75 3.02
CA LEU A 193 4.25 3.87 4.05
C LEU A 193 2.89 4.24 3.41
N ALA A 194 2.89 5.09 2.38
CA ALA A 194 1.67 5.42 1.65
C ALA A 194 1.05 4.18 1.01
N VAL A 195 1.84 3.33 0.34
CA VAL A 195 1.33 2.09 -0.25
C VAL A 195 0.91 1.10 0.83
N ALA A 196 1.64 1.00 1.94
CA ALA A 196 1.28 0.16 3.07
C ALA A 196 -0.05 0.60 3.73
N LEU A 197 -0.27 1.91 3.92
CA LEU A 197 -1.53 2.45 4.46
C LEU A 197 -2.71 2.41 3.45
N GLN A 198 -2.43 2.28 2.16
CA GLN A 198 -3.49 2.16 1.15
C GLN A 198 -4.44 0.99 1.45
N GLY A 199 -3.95 -0.07 2.10
CA GLY A 199 -4.80 -1.17 2.56
C GLY A 199 -5.86 -0.74 3.56
N ALA A 200 -5.50 0.11 4.53
CA ALA A 200 -6.44 0.66 5.50
C ALA A 200 -7.50 1.53 4.81
N VAL A 201 -7.09 2.37 3.85
CA VAL A 201 -8.01 3.21 3.08
C VAL A 201 -8.94 2.36 2.21
N LEU A 202 -8.41 1.34 1.54
CA LEU A 202 -9.23 0.39 0.78
C LEU A 202 -10.25 -0.32 1.69
N TYR A 203 -9.82 -0.75 2.88
CA TYR A 203 -10.70 -1.40 3.84
C TYR A 203 -11.82 -0.46 4.31
N LEU A 204 -11.52 0.82 4.58
CA LEU A 204 -12.51 1.84 4.90
C LEU A 204 -13.53 2.05 3.77
N VAL A 205 -13.04 2.18 2.53
CA VAL A 205 -13.91 2.36 1.36
C VAL A 205 -14.85 1.19 1.18
N ILE A 206 -14.34 -0.04 1.31
CA ILE A 206 -15.14 -1.25 1.23
C ILE A 206 -16.14 -1.33 2.39
N GLY A 207 -15.71 -0.97 3.59
CA GLY A 207 -16.55 -0.99 4.78
C GLY A 207 -17.68 0.05 4.80
N PHE A 208 -17.50 1.18 4.12
CA PHE A 208 -18.58 2.18 3.96
C PHE A 208 -19.61 1.78 2.88
N TYR A 209 -19.26 0.83 2.01
CA TYR A 209 -20.14 0.39 0.94
C TYR A 209 -21.51 -0.12 1.43
N PRO A 210 -21.65 -0.97 2.47
CA PRO A 210 -22.95 -1.41 2.97
C PRO A 210 -23.81 -0.27 3.52
N ALA A 211 -23.18 0.73 4.18
CA ALA A 211 -23.88 1.90 4.67
C ALA A 211 -24.41 2.77 3.53
N LEU A 212 -23.65 2.92 2.46
CA LEU A 212 -24.05 3.61 1.24
C LEU A 212 -25.18 2.84 0.54
N ALA A 213 -25.06 1.51 0.44
CA ALA A 213 -26.05 0.65 -0.16
C ALA A 213 -27.42 0.74 0.55
N GLY A 214 -27.42 0.78 1.89
CA GLY A 214 -28.64 0.94 2.68
C GLY A 214 -29.31 2.32 2.52
N SER A 215 -28.56 3.36 2.16
CA SER A 215 -29.09 4.73 2.03
C SER A 215 -29.74 5.01 0.66
N LEU A 216 -29.43 4.26 -0.38
CA LEU A 216 -29.85 4.52 -1.76
C LEU A 216 -31.12 3.77 -2.21
N GLY A 217 -31.83 3.14 -1.29
CA GLY A 217 -33.21 2.72 -1.51
C GLY A 217 -33.44 1.21 -1.51
N THR A 218 -34.36 0.82 -0.63
CA THR A 218 -34.94 -0.53 -0.50
C THR A 218 -36.37 -0.62 -1.08
N GLY A 219 -36.80 0.37 -1.85
CA GLY A 219 -38.17 0.44 -2.40
C GLY A 219 -38.14 0.57 -3.91
N GLY A 220 -38.61 -0.45 -4.62
CA GLY A 220 -38.73 -0.40 -6.07
C GLY A 220 -38.85 -1.79 -6.70
N SER A 221 -38.97 -1.84 -8.01
CA SER A 221 -38.93 -3.09 -8.78
C SER A 221 -37.54 -3.76 -8.69
N ILE A 222 -37.46 -5.04 -8.97
CA ILE A 222 -36.21 -5.81 -8.95
C ILE A 222 -35.14 -5.15 -9.86
N THR A 223 -35.57 -4.58 -10.99
CA THR A 223 -34.70 -3.87 -11.94
C THR A 223 -34.16 -2.57 -11.36
N GLU A 224 -34.98 -1.78 -10.65
CA GLU A 224 -34.53 -0.54 -10.00
C GLU A 224 -33.49 -0.83 -8.92
N GLN A 225 -33.67 -1.89 -8.13
CA GLN A 225 -32.69 -2.33 -7.15
C GLN A 225 -31.37 -2.77 -7.81
N ALA A 226 -31.44 -3.51 -8.93
CA ALA A 226 -30.25 -3.93 -9.66
C ALA A 226 -29.46 -2.74 -10.24
N TRP A 227 -30.14 -1.75 -10.82
CA TRP A 227 -29.50 -0.51 -11.31
C TRP A 227 -28.91 0.33 -10.18
N ALA A 228 -29.58 0.41 -9.02
CA ALA A 228 -29.04 1.07 -7.85
C ALA A 228 -27.74 0.41 -7.35
N MET A 229 -27.71 -0.93 -7.30
CA MET A 229 -26.52 -1.70 -6.94
C MET A 229 -25.36 -1.49 -7.95
N LEU A 230 -25.67 -1.39 -9.23
CA LEU A 230 -24.67 -1.08 -10.25
C LEU A 230 -24.10 0.33 -10.02
N GLY A 231 -24.93 1.33 -9.80
CA GLY A 231 -24.51 2.69 -9.51
C GLY A 231 -23.58 2.75 -8.28
N GLN A 232 -23.95 2.05 -7.20
CA GLN A 232 -23.14 1.94 -5.98
C GLN A 232 -21.78 1.27 -6.26
N SER A 233 -21.78 0.21 -7.07
CA SER A 233 -20.54 -0.50 -7.44
C SER A 233 -19.60 0.37 -8.29
N VAL A 234 -20.13 1.23 -9.13
CA VAL A 234 -19.35 2.23 -9.87
C VAL A 234 -18.75 3.27 -8.91
N ILE A 235 -19.51 3.73 -7.91
CA ILE A 235 -18.98 4.64 -6.86
C ILE A 235 -17.85 3.97 -6.10
N LEU A 236 -18.03 2.71 -5.70
CA LEU A 236 -17.00 1.90 -5.05
C LEU A 236 -15.74 1.82 -5.91
N LEU A 237 -15.90 1.52 -7.20
CA LEU A 237 -14.78 1.43 -8.15
C LEU A 237 -13.99 2.75 -8.20
N VAL A 238 -14.68 3.88 -8.34
CA VAL A 238 -14.05 5.21 -8.35
C VAL A 238 -13.32 5.47 -7.04
N ALA A 239 -13.93 5.16 -5.89
CA ALA A 239 -13.32 5.36 -4.57
C ALA A 239 -12.06 4.47 -4.38
N VAL A 240 -12.09 3.24 -4.88
CA VAL A 240 -10.93 2.33 -4.87
C VAL A 240 -9.80 2.87 -5.74
N PHE A 241 -10.08 3.40 -6.95
CA PHE A 241 -9.08 4.07 -7.78
C PHE A 241 -8.49 5.32 -7.10
N MET A 242 -9.31 6.06 -6.37
CA MET A 242 -8.86 7.26 -5.66
C MET A 242 -8.09 6.94 -4.37
N SER A 243 -8.16 5.71 -3.85
CA SER A 243 -7.52 5.32 -2.57
C SER A 243 -6.02 5.63 -2.54
N GLY A 244 -5.31 5.41 -3.63
CA GLY A 244 -3.89 5.74 -3.75
C GLY A 244 -3.61 7.25 -3.67
N LYS A 245 -4.50 8.10 -4.19
CA LYS A 245 -4.39 9.56 -4.06
C LYS A 245 -4.64 10.02 -2.64
N PHE A 246 -5.64 9.45 -1.96
CA PHE A 246 -5.93 9.75 -0.56
C PHE A 246 -4.76 9.41 0.34
N THR A 247 -4.17 8.23 0.15
CA THR A 247 -3.05 7.79 0.97
C THR A 247 -1.81 8.66 0.77
N LYS A 248 -1.48 9.02 -0.48
CA LYS A 248 -0.38 9.96 -0.78
C LYS A 248 -0.65 11.34 -0.17
N ALA A 249 -1.87 11.84 -0.21
CA ALA A 249 -2.23 13.12 0.40
C ALA A 249 -2.04 13.08 1.93
N ILE A 250 -2.50 12.00 2.59
CA ILE A 250 -2.31 11.80 4.04
C ILE A 250 -0.82 11.73 4.40
N THR A 251 -0.04 10.96 3.66
CA THR A 251 1.40 10.78 3.94
C THR A 251 2.19 12.07 3.70
N ASN A 252 1.83 12.85 2.68
CA ASN A 252 2.45 14.16 2.43
C ASN A 252 2.03 15.21 3.45
N ALA A 253 0.82 15.13 4.01
CA ALA A 253 0.35 16.06 5.05
C ALA A 253 1.00 15.81 6.42
N MET A 254 1.62 14.64 6.64
CA MET A 254 2.39 14.32 7.85
C MET A 254 3.81 14.95 7.87
N THR A 255 4.14 15.79 6.90
CA THR A 255 5.41 16.52 6.79
C THR A 255 5.26 17.99 7.03
#